data_04df225d52fda52c81ddc1921bb2bb3c
#
_entry.id   04df225d52fda52c81ddc1921bb2bb3c
#
_cell.length_a   1.000
_cell.length_b   1.000
_cell.length_c   1.000
_cell.angle_alpha   90.00
_cell.angle_beta   90.00
_cell.angle_gamma   90.00
#
_symmetry.space_group_name_H-M   'P 1'
#
loop_
_entity.id
_entity.type
_entity.pdbx_description
1 polymer ?
#
loop_
_entity_poly.entity_id
_entity_poly.type
_entity_poly.pdbx_seq_one_letter_code
_entity_poly.pdbx_strand_id
1 'polypeptide(L)'
;MIKDFIHYYKPYKKLFLLDFTCAVIVAILELAFPVMVRSVIDNIVPSQNLQQILLVGAGLLALYAFSTTLNFIVVYMGHILGINIETDMRRELFAKVQKQSFSFFDNMKIGELMSRLSSDLFDISELAHHGPEEFFIAIMTLIGSFVLMYQVHPTLALLTIFFVPIIAVALAVFNRRMSRINRNIYKGLANYTAGLENVLSGMRVVKAFANESHEQQLFEELIQEYRSNKIAFYRTMGTSSSFNYLLMRSINLFSLIVGAYFTVIGDLTAGELVGYILLSNVFVGPVNKMNSMIELYPKGFAGFRRFKELMNVEIDIEDAPDAIPAPAFEGRVEYKNVGFGYEDDKKVLEHINLTVEPGQTVAFVGPSGVGKTTLVNLLPRFYDLKEGEILIDGTNINRFTLQSLRRQIGIVQQDVFLFNGTIRENVLYGRLDATDEEVDRAIEQAKLKEVIEDLEDGVDTHIGERGVKLSGGQKQRLSIARIFLKNPSILILDEATSALDTQTEKFIQQSFDELAKGRTTFIIAHRLATIKNADRIIVVTEDGLTEDGTHEELLAKNGAYAALYKAQFN
;
A
#
# COMPACT_ATOMS: atom_id res chain seq x y z
N MET A 1 2.51 -5.88 19.89
CA MET A 1 2.89 -4.75 19.03
C MET A 1 4.36 -4.38 19.15
N ILE A 2 4.89 -3.91 20.31
CA ILE A 2 6.34 -3.58 20.45
C ILE A 2 7.23 -4.81 20.25
N LYS A 3 6.88 -5.96 20.81
CA LYS A 3 7.65 -7.22 20.62
C LYS A 3 7.72 -7.63 19.14
N ASP A 4 6.65 -7.44 18.40
CA ASP A 4 6.59 -7.79 16.97
C ASP A 4 7.41 -6.81 16.14
N PHE A 5 7.39 -5.52 16.52
CA PHE A 5 8.23 -4.50 15.90
C PHE A 5 9.73 -4.80 16.10
N ILE A 6 10.14 -5.15 17.33
CA ILE A 6 11.51 -5.55 17.64
C ILE A 6 11.95 -6.80 16.83
N HIS A 7 11.00 -7.64 16.39
CA HIS A 7 11.33 -8.81 15.59
C HIS A 7 12.06 -8.44 14.29
N TYR A 8 11.69 -7.35 13.65
CA TYR A 8 12.30 -6.88 12.40
C TYR A 8 13.75 -6.39 12.54
N TYR A 9 14.21 -6.12 13.77
CA TYR A 9 15.64 -5.82 14.03
C TYR A 9 16.52 -7.07 14.10
N LYS A 10 15.95 -8.27 14.33
CA LYS A 10 16.75 -9.49 14.53
C LYS A 10 17.74 -9.78 13.39
N PRO A 11 17.35 -9.69 12.10
CA PRO A 11 18.30 -9.90 11.01
C PRO A 11 19.44 -8.88 11.00
N TYR A 12 19.16 -7.67 11.47
CA TYR A 12 20.03 -6.49 11.40
C TYR A 12 20.69 -6.11 12.73
N LYS A 13 20.71 -7.01 13.72
CA LYS A 13 21.22 -6.74 15.09
C LYS A 13 22.64 -6.18 15.12
N LYS A 14 23.51 -6.59 14.18
CA LYS A 14 24.90 -6.09 14.10
C LYS A 14 24.92 -4.62 13.63
N LEU A 15 24.09 -4.30 12.65
CA LEU A 15 23.95 -2.95 12.11
C LEU A 15 23.37 -2.00 13.17
N PHE A 16 22.30 -2.42 13.85
CA PHE A 16 21.70 -1.68 14.95
C PHE A 16 22.70 -1.44 16.10
N LEU A 17 23.48 -2.46 16.50
CA LEU A 17 24.46 -2.34 17.56
C LEU A 17 25.59 -1.37 17.17
N LEU A 18 26.07 -1.42 15.93
CA LEU A 18 27.09 -0.50 15.43
C LEU A 18 26.57 0.95 15.48
N ASP A 19 25.40 1.19 14.90
CA ASP A 19 24.74 2.48 14.86
C ASP A 19 24.55 3.06 16.28
N PHE A 20 23.90 2.30 17.14
CA PHE A 20 23.65 2.68 18.52
C PHE A 20 24.92 2.93 19.33
N THR A 21 25.98 2.13 19.14
CA THR A 21 27.25 2.33 19.83
C THR A 21 27.93 3.62 19.36
N CYS A 22 27.95 3.90 18.06
CA CYS A 22 28.47 5.14 17.53
C CYS A 22 27.69 6.35 18.07
N ALA A 23 26.36 6.27 18.13
CA ALA A 23 25.51 7.31 18.68
C ALA A 23 25.78 7.60 20.15
N VAL A 24 25.97 6.54 20.95
CA VAL A 24 26.38 6.67 22.38
C VAL A 24 27.75 7.37 22.52
N ILE A 25 28.73 6.98 21.69
CA ILE A 25 30.06 7.62 21.72
C ILE A 25 29.94 9.09 21.32
N VAL A 26 29.20 9.45 20.30
CA VAL A 26 28.95 10.85 19.90
C VAL A 26 28.37 11.65 21.07
N ALA A 27 27.35 11.13 21.74
CA ALA A 27 26.74 11.80 22.89
C ALA A 27 27.71 11.96 24.08
N ILE A 28 28.58 10.99 24.34
CA ILE A 28 29.65 11.11 25.37
C ILE A 28 30.63 12.21 24.95
N LEU A 29 31.03 12.29 23.70
CA LEU A 29 31.94 13.31 23.20
C LEU A 29 31.34 14.72 23.31
N GLU A 30 30.03 14.87 23.02
CA GLU A 30 29.30 16.13 23.21
C GLU A 30 29.29 16.57 24.67
N LEU A 31 29.17 15.64 25.62
CA LEU A 31 29.26 15.92 27.07
C LEU A 31 30.69 16.23 27.52
N ALA A 32 31.69 15.60 26.91
CA ALA A 32 33.11 15.79 27.30
C ALA A 32 33.65 17.17 26.84
N PHE A 33 33.16 17.72 25.75
CA PHE A 33 33.66 18.98 25.20
C PHE A 33 33.56 20.16 26.18
N PRO A 34 32.43 20.46 26.86
CA PRO A 34 32.35 21.51 27.89
C PRO A 34 33.35 21.34 29.04
N VAL A 35 33.58 20.09 29.45
CA VAL A 35 34.55 19.76 30.52
C VAL A 35 35.97 20.05 30.06
N MET A 36 36.30 19.72 28.82
CA MET A 36 37.62 20.03 28.24
C MET A 36 37.84 21.54 28.11
N VAL A 37 36.85 22.30 27.64
CA VAL A 37 36.93 23.76 27.54
C VAL A 37 37.17 24.39 28.95
N ARG A 38 36.45 23.93 29.98
CA ARG A 38 36.72 24.33 31.38
C ARG A 38 38.19 24.13 31.72
N SER A 39 38.74 22.92 31.48
CA SER A 39 40.12 22.60 31.81
C SER A 39 41.13 23.46 31.03
N VAL A 40 40.83 23.81 29.78
CA VAL A 40 41.67 24.73 28.98
C VAL A 40 41.74 26.12 29.64
N ILE A 41 40.58 26.67 30.03
CA ILE A 41 40.51 28.02 30.60
C ILE A 41 41.17 28.07 31.99
N ASP A 42 40.92 27.09 32.84
CA ASP A 42 41.40 27.12 34.25
C ASP A 42 42.86 26.69 34.39
N ASN A 43 43.38 25.78 33.53
CA ASN A 43 44.69 25.18 33.74
C ASN A 43 45.72 25.57 32.64
N ILE A 44 45.27 25.71 31.36
CA ILE A 44 46.20 25.90 30.23
C ILE A 44 46.40 27.37 29.93
N VAL A 45 45.35 28.18 29.91
CA VAL A 45 45.46 29.62 29.65
C VAL A 45 46.34 30.32 30.68
N PRO A 46 46.26 30.05 32.00
CA PRO A 46 47.12 30.67 32.98
C PRO A 46 48.60 30.30 32.84
N SER A 47 48.92 29.15 32.19
CA SER A 47 50.32 28.76 31.95
C SER A 47 51.05 29.65 30.92
N GLN A 48 50.31 30.46 30.16
CA GLN A 48 50.81 31.32 29.05
C GLN A 48 51.66 30.57 28.00
N ASN A 49 51.54 29.24 27.93
CA ASN A 49 52.30 28.42 27.03
C ASN A 49 51.53 28.25 25.70
N LEU A 50 51.88 29.04 24.68
CA LEU A 50 51.26 29.01 23.36
C LEU A 50 51.33 27.62 22.70
N GLN A 51 52.44 26.89 22.93
CA GLN A 51 52.63 25.56 22.34
C GLN A 51 51.62 24.55 22.94
N GLN A 52 51.36 24.62 24.25
CA GLN A 52 50.33 23.79 24.89
C GLN A 52 48.91 24.14 24.39
N ILE A 53 48.60 25.44 24.24
CA ILE A 53 47.31 25.90 23.71
C ILE A 53 47.09 25.36 22.32
N LEU A 54 48.10 25.45 21.43
CA LEU A 54 47.99 24.93 20.06
C LEU A 54 47.85 23.40 20.02
N LEU A 55 48.60 22.68 20.87
CA LEU A 55 48.52 21.22 20.97
C LEU A 55 47.13 20.76 21.41
N VAL A 56 46.56 21.39 22.43
CA VAL A 56 45.20 21.05 22.89
C VAL A 56 44.14 21.46 21.87
N GLY A 57 44.31 22.61 21.21
CA GLY A 57 43.45 23.01 20.11
C GLY A 57 43.44 21.99 18.95
N ALA A 58 44.62 21.49 18.57
CA ALA A 58 44.74 20.41 17.59
C ALA A 58 44.07 19.10 18.08
N GLY A 59 44.21 18.76 19.34
CA GLY A 59 43.55 17.61 19.98
C GLY A 59 42.01 17.73 19.94
N LEU A 60 41.46 18.90 20.26
CA LEU A 60 40.03 19.16 20.18
C LEU A 60 39.52 19.09 18.72
N LEU A 61 40.29 19.60 17.77
CA LEU A 61 39.96 19.50 16.36
C LEU A 61 39.92 18.04 15.89
N ALA A 62 40.92 17.24 16.29
CA ALA A 62 40.95 15.80 16.00
C ALA A 62 39.73 15.06 16.59
N LEU A 63 39.35 15.43 17.82
CA LEU A 63 38.20 14.88 18.51
C LEU A 63 36.87 15.25 17.79
N TYR A 64 36.75 16.48 17.31
CA TYR A 64 35.61 16.88 16.47
C TYR A 64 35.59 16.14 15.14
N ALA A 65 36.72 15.98 14.47
CA ALA A 65 36.80 15.20 13.23
C ALA A 65 36.37 13.74 13.45
N PHE A 66 36.82 13.15 14.58
CA PHE A 66 36.38 11.81 14.96
C PHE A 66 34.88 11.74 15.26
N SER A 67 34.34 12.68 16.05
CA SER A 67 32.89 12.77 16.34
C SER A 67 32.09 12.95 15.05
N THR A 68 32.53 13.78 14.12
CA THR A 68 31.91 13.97 12.80
C THR A 68 31.88 12.67 11.99
N THR A 69 32.97 11.90 12.02
CA THR A 69 33.03 10.59 11.34
C THR A 69 32.04 9.60 11.96
N LEU A 70 31.95 9.55 13.29
CA LEU A 70 30.96 8.70 13.97
C LEU A 70 29.53 9.15 13.66
N ASN A 71 29.28 10.46 13.65
CA ASN A 71 27.96 10.99 13.30
C ASN A 71 27.56 10.65 11.86
N PHE A 72 28.51 10.65 10.91
CA PHE A 72 28.28 10.16 9.55
C PHE A 72 27.85 8.68 9.58
N ILE A 73 28.54 7.83 10.37
CA ILE A 73 28.19 6.42 10.50
C ILE A 73 26.77 6.28 11.05
N VAL A 74 26.41 7.01 12.09
CA VAL A 74 25.08 7.02 12.71
C VAL A 74 24.01 7.38 11.67
N VAL A 75 24.16 8.50 11.00
CA VAL A 75 23.18 8.94 10.00
C VAL A 75 23.05 7.92 8.85
N TYR A 76 24.18 7.45 8.33
CA TYR A 76 24.19 6.57 7.18
C TYR A 76 23.70 5.14 7.52
N MET A 77 24.25 4.53 8.57
CA MET A 77 23.90 3.14 8.94
C MET A 77 22.51 3.04 9.55
N GLY A 78 22.07 4.05 10.28
CA GLY A 78 20.70 4.11 10.79
C GLY A 78 19.67 4.14 9.66
N HIS A 79 19.87 4.97 8.64
CA HIS A 79 18.96 4.97 7.47
C HIS A 79 19.01 3.63 6.70
N ILE A 80 20.19 2.99 6.54
CA ILE A 80 20.28 1.65 5.97
C ILE A 80 19.46 0.64 6.79
N LEU A 81 19.50 0.72 8.11
CA LEU A 81 18.69 -0.13 8.99
C LEU A 81 17.20 0.06 8.70
N GLY A 82 16.74 1.31 8.67
CA GLY A 82 15.34 1.65 8.37
C GLY A 82 14.91 1.12 7.00
N ILE A 83 15.70 1.37 5.95
CA ILE A 83 15.43 0.92 4.56
C ILE A 83 15.35 -0.62 4.49
N ASN A 84 16.24 -1.33 5.17
CA ASN A 84 16.22 -2.79 5.16
C ASN A 84 14.95 -3.35 5.83
N ILE A 85 14.57 -2.81 6.99
CA ILE A 85 13.32 -3.19 7.69
C ILE A 85 12.11 -2.90 6.79
N GLU A 86 12.04 -1.71 6.20
CA GLU A 86 10.98 -1.31 5.27
C GLU A 86 10.88 -2.27 4.08
N THR A 87 12.03 -2.63 3.51
CA THR A 87 12.09 -3.52 2.34
C THR A 87 11.57 -4.91 2.67
N ASP A 88 11.94 -5.47 3.82
CA ASP A 88 11.46 -6.78 4.25
C ASP A 88 9.96 -6.76 4.54
N MET A 89 9.48 -5.73 5.27
CA MET A 89 8.05 -5.56 5.54
C MET A 89 7.25 -5.39 4.25
N ARG A 90 7.78 -4.67 3.27
CA ARG A 90 7.13 -4.49 1.95
C ARG A 90 7.02 -5.80 1.18
N ARG A 91 8.07 -6.62 1.20
CA ARG A 91 8.05 -7.96 0.57
C ARG A 91 7.03 -8.87 1.23
N GLU A 92 7.00 -8.92 2.56
CA GLU A 92 6.05 -9.75 3.32
C GLU A 92 4.61 -9.30 3.05
N LEU A 93 4.36 -7.98 3.08
CA LEU A 93 3.03 -7.42 2.87
C LEU A 93 2.55 -7.67 1.44
N PHE A 94 3.41 -7.46 0.44
CA PHE A 94 3.07 -7.73 -0.95
C PHE A 94 2.77 -9.21 -1.20
N ALA A 95 3.59 -10.11 -0.65
CA ALA A 95 3.34 -11.55 -0.73
C ALA A 95 2.04 -11.96 -0.04
N LYS A 96 1.69 -11.32 1.09
CA LYS A 96 0.42 -11.54 1.79
C LYS A 96 -0.78 -11.07 0.96
N VAL A 97 -0.69 -9.88 0.37
CA VAL A 97 -1.75 -9.32 -0.49
C VAL A 97 -2.00 -10.19 -1.72
N GLN A 98 -0.94 -10.72 -2.35
CA GLN A 98 -1.10 -11.61 -3.51
C GLN A 98 -1.81 -12.94 -3.18
N LYS A 99 -1.82 -13.37 -1.93
CA LYS A 99 -2.50 -14.59 -1.48
C LYS A 99 -3.97 -14.36 -1.12
N GLN A 100 -4.43 -13.11 -1.07
CA GLN A 100 -5.80 -12.80 -0.69
C GLN A 100 -6.80 -13.23 -1.76
N SER A 101 -8.04 -13.54 -1.32
CA SER A 101 -9.17 -13.92 -2.17
C SER A 101 -9.76 -12.72 -2.91
N PHE A 102 -10.62 -12.96 -3.89
CA PHE A 102 -11.39 -11.92 -4.56
C PHE A 102 -12.28 -11.15 -3.57
N SER A 103 -12.88 -11.84 -2.58
CA SER A 103 -13.67 -11.21 -1.52
C SER A 103 -12.92 -10.10 -0.78
N PHE A 104 -11.63 -10.29 -0.54
CA PHE A 104 -10.79 -9.25 0.06
C PHE A 104 -10.68 -8.01 -0.83
N PHE A 105 -10.45 -8.20 -2.15
CA PHE A 105 -10.31 -7.08 -3.10
C PHE A 105 -11.63 -6.37 -3.39
N ASP A 106 -12.76 -7.09 -3.32
CA ASP A 106 -14.10 -6.50 -3.48
C ASP A 106 -14.42 -5.54 -2.33
N ASN A 107 -13.93 -5.84 -1.12
CA ASN A 107 -14.20 -5.08 0.10
C ASN A 107 -13.13 -4.02 0.42
N MET A 108 -11.95 -4.07 -0.21
CA MET A 108 -10.84 -3.17 0.09
C MET A 108 -10.52 -2.22 -1.06
N LYS A 109 -10.42 -0.93 -0.75
CA LYS A 109 -10.06 0.08 -1.75
C LYS A 109 -8.58 -0.04 -2.14
N ILE A 110 -8.29 -0.06 -3.44
CA ILE A 110 -6.91 -0.13 -3.97
C ILE A 110 -6.05 1.02 -3.44
N GLY A 111 -6.60 2.25 -3.34
CA GLY A 111 -5.88 3.40 -2.80
C GLY A 111 -5.45 3.22 -1.34
N GLU A 112 -6.22 2.50 -0.53
CA GLU A 112 -5.86 2.15 0.84
C GLU A 112 -4.71 1.15 0.87
N LEU A 113 -4.73 0.11 0.04
CA LEU A 113 -3.63 -0.85 -0.11
C LEU A 113 -2.34 -0.15 -0.56
N MET A 114 -2.44 0.76 -1.53
CA MET A 114 -1.28 1.56 -1.99
C MET A 114 -0.68 2.40 -0.87
N SER A 115 -1.50 3.04 -0.03
CA SER A 115 -1.02 3.80 1.13
C SER A 115 -0.32 2.89 2.14
N ARG A 116 -0.86 1.70 2.42
CA ARG A 116 -0.27 0.71 3.34
C ARG A 116 1.06 0.14 2.83
N LEU A 117 1.20 -0.04 1.51
CA LEU A 117 2.43 -0.54 0.86
C LEU A 117 3.50 0.54 0.63
N SER A 118 3.16 1.83 0.78
CA SER A 118 4.05 2.96 0.54
C SER A 118 4.26 3.83 1.78
N SER A 119 3.37 4.78 2.03
CA SER A 119 3.54 5.80 3.07
C SER A 119 3.59 5.23 4.48
N ASP A 120 2.78 4.20 4.79
CA ASP A 120 2.81 3.59 6.12
C ASP A 120 4.14 2.91 6.41
N LEU A 121 4.72 2.21 5.42
CA LEU A 121 6.02 1.55 5.57
C LEU A 121 7.17 2.56 5.69
N PHE A 122 7.09 3.69 4.98
CA PHE A 122 8.02 4.79 5.15
C PHE A 122 7.97 5.36 6.58
N ASP A 123 6.78 5.65 7.11
CA ASP A 123 6.62 6.14 8.49
C ASP A 123 7.14 5.13 9.53
N ILE A 124 7.01 3.82 9.26
CA ILE A 124 7.56 2.75 10.09
C ILE A 124 9.10 2.74 10.03
N SER A 125 9.68 2.92 8.84
CA SER A 125 11.13 3.00 8.62
C SER A 125 11.75 4.15 9.41
N GLU A 126 11.16 5.33 9.33
CA GLU A 126 11.57 6.50 10.09
C GLU A 126 11.51 6.25 11.61
N LEU A 127 10.43 5.62 12.09
CA LEU A 127 10.31 5.23 13.50
C LEU A 127 11.37 4.20 13.90
N ALA A 128 11.67 3.25 13.02
CA ALA A 128 12.63 2.18 13.29
C ALA A 128 14.05 2.72 13.46
N HIS A 129 14.43 3.72 12.69
CA HIS A 129 15.74 4.34 12.79
C HIS A 129 15.78 5.39 13.90
N HIS A 130 15.01 6.45 13.78
CA HIS A 130 15.09 7.59 14.71
C HIS A 130 14.54 7.30 16.12
N GLY A 131 13.53 6.41 16.21
CA GLY A 131 12.82 6.19 17.48
C GLY A 131 13.72 5.79 18.64
N PRO A 132 14.30 4.58 18.64
CA PRO A 132 15.08 4.08 19.76
C PRO A 132 16.35 4.90 20.03
N GLU A 133 17.04 5.32 18.97
CA GLU A 133 18.30 6.05 19.03
C GLU A 133 18.11 7.44 19.65
N GLU A 134 17.27 8.29 19.05
CA GLU A 134 17.08 9.66 19.52
C GLU A 134 16.49 9.72 20.93
N PHE A 135 15.58 8.80 21.27
CA PHE A 135 15.03 8.71 22.62
C PHE A 135 16.11 8.41 23.66
N PHE A 136 16.97 7.42 23.37
CA PHE A 136 18.05 7.04 24.27
C PHE A 136 19.09 8.15 24.41
N ILE A 137 19.52 8.73 23.29
CA ILE A 137 20.50 9.84 23.29
C ILE A 137 19.93 11.04 24.04
N ALA A 138 18.68 11.41 23.85
CA ALA A 138 18.05 12.52 24.55
C ALA A 138 18.06 12.32 26.06
N ILE A 139 17.70 11.12 26.55
CA ILE A 139 17.74 10.81 27.98
C ILE A 139 19.18 10.84 28.52
N MET A 140 20.11 10.19 27.80
CA MET A 140 21.53 10.13 28.23
C MET A 140 22.16 11.51 28.28
N THR A 141 21.92 12.35 27.28
CA THR A 141 22.45 13.72 27.22
C THR A 141 21.83 14.61 28.28
N LEU A 142 20.52 14.47 28.54
CA LEU A 142 19.84 15.23 29.60
C LEU A 142 20.37 14.87 30.99
N ILE A 143 20.45 13.58 31.29
CA ILE A 143 20.95 13.11 32.58
C ILE A 143 22.45 13.40 32.73
N GLY A 144 23.25 13.12 31.70
CA GLY A 144 24.69 13.32 31.72
C GLY A 144 25.06 14.79 31.89
N SER A 145 24.43 15.70 31.14
CA SER A 145 24.66 17.13 31.29
C SER A 145 24.24 17.64 32.67
N PHE A 146 23.11 17.17 33.20
CA PHE A 146 22.70 17.55 34.57
C PHE A 146 23.68 17.06 35.62
N VAL A 147 24.17 15.82 35.56
CA VAL A 147 25.17 15.27 36.50
C VAL A 147 26.47 16.10 36.45
N LEU A 148 26.94 16.43 35.24
CA LEU A 148 28.14 17.27 35.10
C LEU A 148 27.91 18.69 35.61
N MET A 149 26.76 19.31 35.36
CA MET A 149 26.39 20.61 35.91
C MET A 149 26.35 20.59 37.44
N TYR A 150 25.80 19.52 38.02
CA TYR A 150 25.73 19.33 39.46
C TYR A 150 27.14 19.18 40.10
N GLN A 151 28.05 18.50 39.41
CA GLN A 151 29.46 18.38 39.86
C GLN A 151 30.21 19.72 39.79
N VAL A 152 29.86 20.61 38.86
CA VAL A 152 30.44 21.96 38.77
C VAL A 152 29.94 22.83 39.92
N HIS A 153 28.59 22.95 40.08
CA HIS A 153 28.00 23.73 41.15
C HIS A 153 26.59 23.24 41.49
N PRO A 154 26.41 22.53 42.65
CA PRO A 154 25.13 21.89 42.99
C PRO A 154 23.94 22.85 43.05
N THR A 155 24.10 23.99 43.72
CA THR A 155 23.01 24.97 43.87
C THR A 155 22.57 25.53 42.53
N LEU A 156 23.50 25.87 41.65
CA LEU A 156 23.20 26.40 40.33
C LEU A 156 22.49 25.36 39.46
N ALA A 157 22.90 24.08 39.53
CA ALA A 157 22.28 22.97 38.82
C ALA A 157 20.83 22.73 39.27
N LEU A 158 20.57 22.75 40.60
CA LEU A 158 19.22 22.62 41.14
C LEU A 158 18.31 23.80 40.77
N LEU A 159 18.85 25.00 40.67
CA LEU A 159 18.08 26.14 40.16
C LEU A 159 17.79 26.02 38.65
N THR A 160 18.74 25.51 37.88
CA THR A 160 18.57 25.30 36.43
C THR A 160 17.53 24.21 36.11
N ILE A 161 17.50 23.10 36.89
CA ILE A 161 16.52 22.02 36.63
C ILE A 161 15.07 22.46 36.83
N PHE A 162 14.83 23.54 37.59
CA PHE A 162 13.50 24.10 37.78
C PHE A 162 12.84 24.56 36.48
N PHE A 163 13.61 24.85 35.43
CA PHE A 163 13.09 25.16 34.13
C PHE A 163 12.48 23.95 33.39
N VAL A 164 12.94 22.71 33.73
CA VAL A 164 12.49 21.49 33.04
C VAL A 164 10.98 21.24 33.15
N PRO A 165 10.34 21.29 34.33
CA PRO A 165 8.91 21.13 34.44
C PRO A 165 8.14 22.23 33.70
N ILE A 166 8.65 23.45 33.65
CA ILE A 166 8.04 24.57 32.91
C ILE A 166 8.01 24.23 31.40
N ILE A 167 9.15 23.79 30.87
CA ILE A 167 9.28 23.35 29.49
C ILE A 167 8.35 22.17 29.20
N ALA A 168 8.35 21.15 30.08
CA ALA A 168 7.51 19.96 29.91
C ALA A 168 6.01 20.30 29.87
N VAL A 169 5.54 21.18 30.75
CA VAL A 169 4.16 21.66 30.77
C VAL A 169 3.84 22.45 29.50
N ALA A 170 4.72 23.37 29.10
CA ALA A 170 4.55 24.14 27.86
C ALA A 170 4.44 23.23 26.63
N LEU A 171 5.37 22.29 26.49
CA LEU A 171 5.34 21.29 25.42
C LEU A 171 4.02 20.49 25.42
N ALA A 172 3.61 19.99 26.59
CA ALA A 172 2.37 19.20 26.70
C ALA A 172 1.12 20.01 26.28
N VAL A 173 1.04 21.30 26.65
CA VAL A 173 -0.07 22.19 26.32
C VAL A 173 -0.10 22.47 24.80
N PHE A 174 1.03 22.89 24.23
CA PHE A 174 1.12 23.18 22.81
C PHE A 174 0.87 21.94 21.96
N ASN A 175 1.42 20.78 22.33
CA ASN A 175 1.25 19.53 21.60
C ASN A 175 -0.19 19.04 21.60
N ARG A 176 -0.91 19.13 22.72
CA ARG A 176 -2.34 18.80 22.79
C ARG A 176 -3.13 19.70 21.85
N ARG A 177 -2.80 20.99 21.79
CA ARG A 177 -3.47 21.96 20.90
C ARG A 177 -3.14 21.66 19.44
N MET A 178 -1.88 21.43 19.10
CA MET A 178 -1.44 21.10 17.74
C MET A 178 -2.06 19.79 17.25
N SER A 179 -2.10 18.74 18.08
CA SER A 179 -2.72 17.45 17.73
C SER A 179 -4.23 17.58 17.44
N ARG A 180 -4.93 18.48 18.15
CA ARG A 180 -6.36 18.76 17.88
C ARG A 180 -6.53 19.46 16.53
N ILE A 181 -5.74 20.49 16.25
CA ILE A 181 -5.78 21.21 14.98
C ILE A 181 -5.38 20.29 13.83
N ASN A 182 -4.37 19.46 14.02
CA ASN A 182 -3.88 18.51 13.01
C ASN A 182 -4.97 17.50 12.60
N ARG A 183 -5.78 17.02 13.56
CA ARG A 183 -6.95 16.17 13.22
C ARG A 183 -7.94 16.89 12.30
N ASN A 184 -8.17 18.19 12.49
CA ASN A 184 -9.04 18.96 11.61
C ASN A 184 -8.42 19.16 10.22
N ILE A 185 -7.09 19.35 10.16
CA ILE A 185 -6.37 19.41 8.89
C ILE A 185 -6.55 18.10 8.10
N TYR A 186 -6.37 16.93 8.74
CA TYR A 186 -6.56 15.65 8.07
C TYR A 186 -8.01 15.41 7.62
N LYS A 187 -9.01 15.85 8.41
CA LYS A 187 -10.41 15.81 7.97
C LYS A 187 -10.66 16.72 6.76
N GLY A 188 -10.18 17.95 6.82
CA GLY A 188 -10.29 18.89 5.70
C GLY A 188 -9.56 18.39 4.45
N LEU A 189 -8.37 17.75 4.61
CA LEU A 189 -7.64 17.14 3.52
C LEU A 189 -8.41 15.98 2.88
N ALA A 190 -9.03 15.12 3.69
CA ALA A 190 -9.84 14.02 3.19
C ALA A 190 -11.05 14.51 2.39
N ASN A 191 -11.77 15.53 2.91
CA ASN A 191 -12.92 16.14 2.21
C ASN A 191 -12.49 16.79 0.89
N TYR A 192 -11.41 17.56 0.93
CA TYR A 192 -10.82 18.19 -0.24
C TYR A 192 -10.38 17.18 -1.30
N THR A 193 -9.67 16.11 -0.89
CA THR A 193 -9.21 15.07 -1.82
C THR A 193 -10.38 14.31 -2.45
N ALA A 194 -11.40 13.95 -1.65
CA ALA A 194 -12.60 13.29 -2.16
C ALA A 194 -13.37 14.18 -3.14
N GLY A 195 -13.50 15.49 -2.84
CA GLY A 195 -14.10 16.47 -3.76
C GLY A 195 -13.34 16.57 -5.07
N LEU A 196 -12.01 16.66 -5.00
CA LEU A 196 -11.13 16.72 -6.17
C LEU A 196 -11.22 15.45 -7.03
N GLU A 197 -11.18 14.28 -6.41
CA GLU A 197 -11.33 12.98 -7.09
C GLU A 197 -12.68 12.90 -7.84
N ASN A 198 -13.77 13.32 -7.19
CA ASN A 198 -15.09 13.33 -7.79
C ASN A 198 -15.16 14.23 -9.03
N VAL A 199 -14.66 15.47 -8.92
CA VAL A 199 -14.64 16.44 -10.04
C VAL A 199 -13.75 15.95 -11.18
N LEU A 200 -12.53 15.45 -10.89
CA LEU A 200 -11.61 14.97 -11.92
C LEU A 200 -12.15 13.73 -12.63
N SER A 201 -12.76 12.80 -11.91
CA SER A 201 -13.41 11.62 -12.47
C SER A 201 -14.61 12.00 -13.34
N GLY A 202 -15.37 13.03 -12.92
CA GLY A 202 -16.53 13.57 -13.64
C GLY A 202 -16.21 14.69 -14.63
N MET A 203 -14.96 14.99 -14.96
CA MET A 203 -14.58 16.16 -15.75
C MET A 203 -15.27 16.25 -17.11
N ARG A 204 -15.53 15.11 -17.76
CA ARG A 204 -16.30 15.10 -19.03
C ARG A 204 -17.73 15.60 -18.83
N VAL A 205 -18.36 15.30 -17.70
CA VAL A 205 -19.70 15.77 -17.35
C VAL A 205 -19.66 17.27 -17.06
N VAL A 206 -18.70 17.72 -16.23
CA VAL A 206 -18.50 19.14 -15.94
C VAL A 206 -18.36 19.94 -17.22
N LYS A 207 -17.54 19.47 -18.18
CA LYS A 207 -17.36 20.09 -19.49
C LYS A 207 -18.61 20.06 -20.36
N ALA A 208 -19.32 18.92 -20.39
CA ALA A 208 -20.54 18.77 -21.19
C ALA A 208 -21.67 19.71 -20.75
N PHE A 209 -21.72 20.03 -19.45
CA PHE A 209 -22.74 20.94 -18.88
C PHE A 209 -22.23 22.37 -18.64
N ALA A 210 -20.97 22.67 -19.01
CA ALA A 210 -20.32 23.98 -18.81
C ALA A 210 -20.40 24.51 -17.35
N ASN A 211 -20.26 23.61 -16.37
CA ASN A 211 -20.40 23.87 -14.95
C ASN A 211 -19.07 24.14 -14.23
N GLU A 212 -18.01 24.50 -14.94
CA GLU A 212 -16.66 24.72 -14.36
C GLU A 212 -16.67 25.76 -13.24
N SER A 213 -17.44 26.85 -13.41
CA SER A 213 -17.52 27.91 -12.39
C SER A 213 -18.18 27.42 -11.10
N HIS A 214 -19.17 26.55 -11.21
CA HIS A 214 -19.82 25.96 -10.03
C HIS A 214 -18.86 25.03 -9.27
N GLU A 215 -18.18 24.14 -9.97
CA GLU A 215 -17.19 23.25 -9.36
C GLU A 215 -16.03 24.01 -8.74
N GLN A 216 -15.60 25.13 -9.36
CA GLN A 216 -14.57 26.01 -8.80
C GLN A 216 -15.01 26.66 -7.49
N GLN A 217 -16.27 27.05 -7.36
CA GLN A 217 -16.81 27.62 -6.09
C GLN A 217 -16.84 26.55 -4.99
N LEU A 218 -17.32 25.34 -5.28
CA LEU A 218 -17.34 24.25 -4.31
C LEU A 218 -15.92 23.89 -3.84
N PHE A 219 -14.99 23.84 -4.78
CA PHE A 219 -13.58 23.58 -4.48
C PHE A 219 -12.98 24.69 -3.60
N GLU A 220 -13.29 25.97 -3.87
CA GLU A 220 -12.81 27.09 -3.06
C GLU A 220 -13.28 26.99 -1.60
N GLU A 221 -14.53 26.58 -1.35
CA GLU A 221 -15.04 26.38 0.00
C GLU A 221 -14.24 25.31 0.75
N LEU A 222 -13.99 24.15 0.12
CA LEU A 222 -13.20 23.07 0.70
C LEU A 222 -11.75 23.49 0.99
N ILE A 223 -11.13 24.22 0.07
CA ILE A 223 -9.74 24.66 0.24
C ILE A 223 -9.59 25.74 1.30
N GLN A 224 -10.60 26.60 1.49
CA GLN A 224 -10.60 27.63 2.53
C GLN A 224 -10.68 27.02 3.94
N GLU A 225 -11.48 25.97 4.12
CA GLU A 225 -11.52 25.21 5.38
C GLU A 225 -10.14 24.61 5.70
N TYR A 226 -9.55 23.90 4.74
CA TYR A 226 -8.21 23.33 4.88
C TYR A 226 -7.15 24.40 5.18
N ARG A 227 -7.16 25.51 4.43
CA ARG A 227 -6.25 26.65 4.59
C ARG A 227 -6.34 27.27 5.97
N SER A 228 -7.56 27.51 6.47
CA SER A 228 -7.77 28.12 7.78
C SER A 228 -7.20 27.25 8.92
N ASN A 229 -7.42 25.94 8.85
CA ASN A 229 -6.88 24.97 9.79
C ASN A 229 -5.34 24.94 9.74
N LYS A 230 -4.75 24.98 8.53
CA LYS A 230 -3.28 25.06 8.37
C LYS A 230 -2.69 26.33 8.97
N ILE A 231 -3.31 27.48 8.72
CA ILE A 231 -2.88 28.76 9.31
C ILE A 231 -2.93 28.68 10.85
N ALA A 232 -4.00 28.12 11.41
CA ALA A 232 -4.13 27.93 12.86
C ALA A 232 -3.04 27.00 13.43
N PHE A 233 -2.68 25.94 12.71
CA PHE A 233 -1.59 25.04 13.06
C PHE A 233 -0.25 25.76 13.10
N TYR A 234 0.13 26.44 12.02
CA TYR A 234 1.41 27.14 11.94
C TYR A 234 1.50 28.33 12.91
N ARG A 235 0.38 29.01 13.18
CA ARG A 235 0.33 30.02 14.25
C ARG A 235 0.62 29.40 15.61
N THR A 236 0.04 28.24 15.92
CA THR A 236 0.27 27.54 17.18
C THR A 236 1.69 27.01 17.26
N MET A 237 2.22 26.44 16.18
CA MET A 237 3.60 25.99 16.06
C MET A 237 4.60 27.14 16.24
N GLY A 238 4.38 28.25 15.55
CA GLY A 238 5.23 29.45 15.68
C GLY A 238 5.23 30.00 17.11
N THR A 239 4.07 30.05 17.76
CA THR A 239 3.96 30.46 19.16
C THR A 239 4.72 29.50 20.09
N SER A 240 4.56 28.18 19.89
CA SER A 240 5.27 27.15 20.65
C SER A 240 6.80 27.26 20.50
N SER A 241 7.26 27.36 19.25
CA SER A 241 8.69 27.49 18.94
C SER A 241 9.30 28.76 19.55
N SER A 242 8.61 29.90 19.43
CA SER A 242 9.06 31.17 20.00
C SER A 242 9.10 31.13 21.52
N PHE A 243 8.11 30.50 22.15
CA PHE A 243 8.08 30.33 23.60
C PHE A 243 9.22 29.40 24.08
N ASN A 244 9.42 28.27 23.44
CA ASN A 244 10.53 27.38 23.73
C ASN A 244 11.88 28.06 23.53
N TYR A 245 12.05 28.81 22.44
CA TYR A 245 13.28 29.57 22.20
C TYR A 245 13.54 30.57 23.33
N LEU A 246 12.52 31.30 23.78
CA LEU A 246 12.64 32.23 24.91
C LEU A 246 13.07 31.50 26.20
N LEU A 247 12.43 30.38 26.55
CA LEU A 247 12.77 29.58 27.73
C LEU A 247 14.21 29.08 27.66
N MET A 248 14.64 28.56 26.52
CA MET A 248 16.02 28.09 26.34
C MET A 248 17.06 29.20 26.51
N ARG A 249 16.78 30.39 25.91
CA ARG A 249 17.66 31.56 26.09
C ARG A 249 17.61 32.07 27.53
N SER A 250 16.49 31.95 28.23
CA SER A 250 16.37 32.30 29.63
C SER A 250 17.22 31.39 30.54
N ILE A 251 17.31 30.08 30.21
CA ILE A 251 18.23 29.17 30.93
C ILE A 251 19.69 29.63 30.80
N ASN A 252 20.11 29.94 29.55
CA ASN A 252 21.49 30.40 29.32
C ASN A 252 21.78 31.75 30.00
N LEU A 253 20.84 32.68 29.90
CA LEU A 253 20.97 33.99 30.58
C LEU A 253 21.00 33.83 32.11
N PHE A 254 20.13 32.98 32.65
CA PHE A 254 20.09 32.64 34.07
C PHE A 254 21.41 32.02 34.52
N SER A 255 21.93 31.03 33.78
CA SER A 255 23.22 30.39 34.05
C SER A 255 24.37 31.37 34.02
N LEU A 256 24.36 32.34 33.08
CA LEU A 256 25.36 33.38 32.99
C LEU A 256 25.30 34.33 34.19
N ILE A 257 24.11 34.89 34.52
CA ILE A 257 23.96 35.91 35.58
C ILE A 257 24.23 35.31 36.95
N VAL A 258 23.59 34.17 37.28
CA VAL A 258 23.74 33.54 38.59
C VAL A 258 25.14 32.88 38.72
N GLY A 259 25.65 32.29 37.65
CA GLY A 259 27.00 31.76 37.60
C GLY A 259 28.07 32.85 37.74
N ALA A 260 27.91 34.03 37.11
CA ALA A 260 28.78 35.17 37.29
C ALA A 260 28.76 35.68 38.76
N TYR A 261 27.58 35.69 39.42
CA TYR A 261 27.48 35.98 40.83
C TYR A 261 28.34 35.04 41.67
N PHE A 262 28.25 33.71 41.47
CA PHE A 262 29.07 32.72 42.15
C PHE A 262 30.55 32.86 41.82
N THR A 263 30.90 33.31 40.62
CA THR A 263 32.30 33.61 40.26
C THR A 263 32.84 34.81 41.00
N VAL A 264 32.04 35.87 41.18
CA VAL A 264 32.44 37.10 41.92
C VAL A 264 32.68 36.81 43.41
N ILE A 265 31.88 35.93 44.03
CA ILE A 265 32.07 35.54 45.43
C ILE A 265 33.14 34.45 45.63
N GLY A 266 33.74 33.95 44.56
CA GLY A 266 34.83 32.96 44.59
C GLY A 266 34.41 31.50 44.65
N ASP A 267 33.12 31.18 44.49
CA ASP A 267 32.59 29.81 44.52
C ASP A 267 32.72 29.09 43.16
N LEU A 268 32.96 29.83 42.06
CA LEU A 268 33.22 29.30 40.72
C LEU A 268 34.47 29.96 40.10
N THR A 269 35.21 29.19 39.31
CA THR A 269 36.26 29.73 38.44
C THR A 269 35.66 30.27 37.10
N ALA A 270 36.44 31.02 36.35
CA ALA A 270 36.02 31.49 35.01
C ALA A 270 35.80 30.32 34.04
N GLY A 271 36.65 29.28 34.10
CA GLY A 271 36.48 28.08 33.27
C GLY A 271 35.27 27.26 33.68
N GLU A 272 34.96 27.18 34.98
CA GLU A 272 33.73 26.52 35.48
C GLU A 272 32.48 27.23 35.00
N LEU A 273 32.45 28.56 35.01
CA LEU A 273 31.33 29.34 34.47
C LEU A 273 31.11 29.06 32.96
N VAL A 274 32.19 29.12 32.19
CA VAL A 274 32.11 28.86 30.74
C VAL A 274 31.67 27.40 30.46
N GLY A 275 32.29 26.44 31.14
CA GLY A 275 31.93 25.03 31.07
C GLY A 275 30.47 24.78 31.42
N TYR A 276 29.95 25.45 32.47
CA TYR A 276 28.56 25.37 32.88
C TYR A 276 27.59 25.91 31.80
N ILE A 277 27.89 27.05 31.19
CA ILE A 277 27.09 27.63 30.10
C ILE A 277 27.07 26.69 28.90
N LEU A 278 28.20 26.08 28.55
CA LEU A 278 28.26 25.09 27.47
C LEU A 278 27.44 23.83 27.81
N LEU A 279 27.52 23.32 29.05
CA LEU A 279 26.68 22.20 29.52
C LEU A 279 25.19 22.56 29.49
N SER A 280 24.84 23.81 29.82
CA SER A 280 23.45 24.28 29.73
C SER A 280 22.91 24.23 28.29
N ASN A 281 23.74 24.51 27.28
CA ASN A 281 23.36 24.35 25.88
C ASN A 281 23.14 22.88 25.50
N VAL A 282 24.02 21.97 25.97
CA VAL A 282 23.88 20.53 25.76
C VAL A 282 22.62 20.00 26.47
N PHE A 283 22.32 20.47 27.68
CA PHE A 283 21.13 20.12 28.46
C PHE A 283 19.81 20.47 27.75
N VAL A 284 19.80 21.59 27.03
CA VAL A 284 18.61 22.08 26.30
C VAL A 284 18.42 21.34 24.98
N GLY A 285 19.46 20.80 24.35
CA GLY A 285 19.43 20.12 23.06
C GLY A 285 18.34 19.05 22.91
N PRO A 286 18.22 18.10 23.87
CA PRO A 286 17.20 17.04 23.87
C PRO A 286 15.75 17.54 23.77
N VAL A 287 15.46 18.73 24.30
CA VAL A 287 14.12 19.32 24.27
C VAL A 287 13.68 19.61 22.81
N ASN A 288 14.61 20.06 21.97
CA ASN A 288 14.33 20.30 20.56
C ASN A 288 14.07 18.97 19.82
N LYS A 289 14.85 17.93 20.12
CA LYS A 289 14.65 16.59 19.53
C LYS A 289 13.32 15.95 19.95
N MET A 290 12.86 16.16 21.18
CA MET A 290 11.55 15.68 21.63
C MET A 290 10.38 16.25 20.81
N ASN A 291 10.50 17.47 20.27
CA ASN A 291 9.46 18.05 19.41
C ASN A 291 9.30 17.28 18.08
N SER A 292 10.37 16.86 17.45
CA SER A 292 10.30 16.07 16.20
C SER A 292 9.70 14.68 16.43
N MET A 293 10.00 14.07 17.57
CA MET A 293 9.47 12.75 17.95
C MET A 293 7.95 12.71 18.13
N ILE A 294 7.31 13.82 18.54
CA ILE A 294 5.86 13.89 18.79
C ILE A 294 5.04 13.58 17.54
N GLU A 295 5.57 13.89 16.38
CA GLU A 295 4.89 13.59 15.11
C GLU A 295 5.27 12.21 14.58
N LEU A 296 6.53 11.84 14.72
CA LEU A 296 7.11 10.59 14.23
C LEU A 296 6.51 9.35 14.92
N TYR A 297 6.47 9.32 16.26
CA TYR A 297 5.99 8.15 17.00
C TYR A 297 4.53 7.77 16.70
N PRO A 298 3.55 8.70 16.76
CA PRO A 298 2.17 8.35 16.43
C PRO A 298 1.98 7.87 14.99
N LYS A 299 2.70 8.44 14.01
CA LYS A 299 2.62 8.03 12.61
C LYS A 299 3.19 6.62 12.42
N GLY A 300 4.42 6.39 12.87
CA GLY A 300 5.06 5.10 12.74
C GLY A 300 4.31 3.97 13.47
N PHE A 301 3.82 4.20 14.70
CA PHE A 301 3.01 3.21 15.41
C PHE A 301 1.64 2.98 14.76
N ALA A 302 0.99 4.02 14.21
CA ALA A 302 -0.25 3.86 13.48
C ALA A 302 -0.03 3.07 12.18
N GLY A 303 1.04 3.36 11.43
CA GLY A 303 1.46 2.60 10.27
C GLY A 303 1.70 1.12 10.61
N PHE A 304 2.48 0.85 11.67
CA PHE A 304 2.76 -0.52 12.09
C PHE A 304 1.50 -1.28 12.56
N ARG A 305 0.54 -0.60 13.19
CA ARG A 305 -0.74 -1.20 13.52
C ARG A 305 -1.52 -1.60 12.28
N ARG A 306 -1.65 -0.72 11.27
CA ARG A 306 -2.32 -1.03 10.00
C ARG A 306 -1.61 -2.14 9.22
N PHE A 307 -0.27 -2.14 9.23
CA PHE A 307 0.51 -3.24 8.69
C PHE A 307 0.14 -4.58 9.36
N LYS A 308 0.10 -4.63 10.71
CA LYS A 308 -0.29 -5.85 11.43
C LYS A 308 -1.73 -6.26 11.16
N GLU A 309 -2.66 -5.30 11.11
CA GLU A 309 -4.06 -5.57 10.76
C GLU A 309 -4.14 -6.32 9.43
N LEU A 310 -3.42 -5.83 8.40
CA LEU A 310 -3.41 -6.46 7.09
C LEU A 310 -2.67 -7.82 7.07
N MET A 311 -1.55 -7.93 7.78
CA MET A 311 -0.84 -9.22 7.92
C MET A 311 -1.66 -10.30 8.63
N ASN A 312 -2.55 -9.90 9.55
CA ASN A 312 -3.40 -10.80 10.32
C ASN A 312 -4.73 -11.13 9.62
N VAL A 313 -5.05 -10.52 8.48
CA VAL A 313 -6.21 -10.91 7.68
C VAL A 313 -6.05 -12.38 7.30
N GLU A 314 -7.04 -13.19 7.60
CA GLU A 314 -7.06 -14.60 7.20
C GLU A 314 -7.07 -14.72 5.67
N ILE A 315 -6.47 -15.77 5.16
CA ILE A 315 -6.53 -16.10 3.74
C ILE A 315 -7.69 -17.09 3.60
N ASP A 316 -8.79 -16.63 3.01
CA ASP A 316 -10.02 -17.41 2.94
C ASP A 316 -9.86 -18.65 2.07
N ILE A 317 -9.03 -18.57 1.01
CA ILE A 317 -8.88 -19.61 0.00
C ILE A 317 -7.41 -20.03 -0.08
N GLU A 318 -7.11 -21.21 0.45
CA GLU A 318 -5.79 -21.84 0.41
C GLU A 318 -5.87 -23.24 -0.20
N ASP A 319 -4.71 -23.72 -0.65
CA ASP A 319 -4.59 -25.13 -1.06
C ASP A 319 -4.75 -26.04 0.17
N ALA A 320 -5.54 -27.11 0.02
CA ALA A 320 -5.62 -28.13 1.07
C ALA A 320 -4.23 -28.75 1.31
N PRO A 321 -3.90 -29.20 2.53
CA PRO A 321 -2.60 -29.81 2.82
C PRO A 321 -2.26 -31.03 1.94
N ASP A 322 -3.29 -31.71 1.43
CA ASP A 322 -3.22 -32.87 0.54
C ASP A 322 -3.61 -32.54 -0.92
N ALA A 323 -3.63 -31.25 -1.27
CA ALA A 323 -3.96 -30.81 -2.62
C ALA A 323 -2.95 -31.36 -3.65
N ILE A 324 -3.49 -31.87 -4.75
CA ILE A 324 -2.70 -32.44 -5.85
C ILE A 324 -2.70 -31.48 -7.05
N PRO A 325 -1.65 -31.51 -7.90
CA PRO A 325 -1.70 -30.81 -9.17
C PRO A 325 -2.86 -31.35 -10.04
N ALA A 326 -3.63 -30.42 -10.64
CA ALA A 326 -4.68 -30.80 -11.59
C ALA A 326 -4.07 -31.45 -12.84
N PRO A 327 -4.56 -32.62 -13.28
CA PRO A 327 -4.18 -33.21 -14.56
C PRO A 327 -4.71 -32.36 -15.73
N ALA A 328 -4.38 -32.74 -16.96
CA ALA A 328 -5.09 -32.20 -18.11
C ALA A 328 -6.57 -32.65 -18.04
N PHE A 329 -7.49 -31.70 -17.99
CA PHE A 329 -8.91 -32.01 -17.88
C PHE A 329 -9.50 -32.49 -19.21
N GLU A 330 -10.37 -33.50 -19.14
CA GLU A 330 -11.30 -33.83 -20.22
C GLU A 330 -12.41 -32.78 -20.30
N GLY A 331 -12.79 -32.20 -19.14
CA GLY A 331 -13.66 -31.06 -19.03
C GLY A 331 -15.11 -31.37 -18.65
N ARG A 332 -15.39 -32.54 -18.04
CA ARG A 332 -16.69 -32.79 -17.42
C ARG A 332 -16.82 -32.00 -16.13
N VAL A 333 -17.84 -31.15 -16.03
CA VAL A 333 -18.07 -30.31 -14.84
C VAL A 333 -19.41 -30.64 -14.21
N GLU A 334 -19.41 -30.90 -12.90
CA GLU A 334 -20.61 -31.21 -12.12
C GLU A 334 -20.75 -30.25 -10.92
N TYR A 335 -21.88 -29.59 -10.83
CA TYR A 335 -22.32 -28.86 -9.64
C TYR A 335 -23.31 -29.74 -8.90
N LYS A 336 -23.05 -30.04 -7.61
CA LYS A 336 -23.89 -30.89 -6.77
C LYS A 336 -24.37 -30.12 -5.56
N ASN A 337 -25.65 -29.79 -5.56
CA ASN A 337 -26.31 -29.06 -4.46
C ASN A 337 -25.55 -27.79 -4.04
N VAL A 338 -25.06 -27.02 -5.02
CA VAL A 338 -24.21 -25.86 -4.76
C VAL A 338 -25.05 -24.70 -4.23
N GLY A 339 -24.62 -24.15 -3.08
CA GLY A 339 -25.13 -22.95 -2.47
C GLY A 339 -24.03 -21.91 -2.24
N PHE A 340 -24.33 -20.63 -2.53
CA PHE A 340 -23.38 -19.54 -2.37
C PHE A 340 -24.06 -18.19 -2.10
N GLY A 341 -23.36 -17.33 -1.33
CA GLY A 341 -23.68 -15.91 -1.12
C GLY A 341 -22.44 -15.13 -0.73
N TYR A 342 -22.30 -13.92 -1.21
CA TYR A 342 -21.16 -13.03 -0.90
C TYR A 342 -21.12 -12.60 0.57
N GLU A 343 -22.28 -12.40 1.17
CA GLU A 343 -22.49 -12.09 2.58
C GLU A 343 -23.19 -13.27 3.27
N ASP A 344 -23.07 -13.37 4.60
CA ASP A 344 -23.60 -14.52 5.32
C ASP A 344 -25.13 -14.63 5.26
N ASP A 345 -25.82 -13.50 5.18
CA ASP A 345 -27.29 -13.46 5.22
C ASP A 345 -27.97 -13.40 3.84
N LYS A 346 -27.19 -13.24 2.74
CA LYS A 346 -27.77 -13.11 1.40
C LYS A 346 -27.30 -14.22 0.46
N LYS A 347 -28.14 -15.23 0.31
CA LYS A 347 -27.91 -16.29 -0.66
C LYS A 347 -28.14 -15.77 -2.10
N VAL A 348 -27.23 -16.10 -3.01
CA VAL A 348 -27.28 -15.77 -4.44
C VAL A 348 -27.58 -17.01 -5.26
N LEU A 349 -27.08 -18.17 -4.84
CA LEU A 349 -27.31 -19.46 -5.48
C LEU A 349 -27.78 -20.45 -4.39
N GLU A 350 -28.84 -21.21 -4.70
CA GLU A 350 -29.36 -22.25 -3.82
C GLU A 350 -29.61 -23.55 -4.59
N HIS A 351 -29.16 -24.66 -4.01
CA HIS A 351 -29.41 -26.02 -4.53
C HIS A 351 -29.11 -26.24 -6.01
N ILE A 352 -28.08 -25.57 -6.55
CA ILE A 352 -27.71 -25.70 -7.95
C ILE A 352 -27.18 -27.11 -8.24
N ASN A 353 -27.85 -27.77 -9.18
CA ASN A 353 -27.44 -29.06 -9.71
C ASN A 353 -27.30 -28.95 -11.24
N LEU A 354 -26.10 -29.19 -11.77
CA LEU A 354 -25.80 -29.06 -13.18
C LEU A 354 -24.67 -30.00 -13.56
N THR A 355 -24.80 -30.71 -14.66
CA THR A 355 -23.72 -31.47 -15.30
C THR A 355 -23.49 -30.93 -16.69
N VAL A 356 -22.25 -30.66 -17.03
CA VAL A 356 -21.79 -30.24 -18.36
C VAL A 356 -20.80 -31.27 -18.85
N GLU A 357 -21.05 -31.80 -20.04
CA GLU A 357 -20.22 -32.86 -20.62
C GLU A 357 -18.97 -32.29 -21.30
N PRO A 358 -17.89 -33.07 -21.46
CA PRO A 358 -16.68 -32.64 -22.15
C PRO A 358 -16.94 -32.07 -23.52
N GLY A 359 -16.34 -30.90 -23.80
CA GLY A 359 -16.50 -30.23 -25.11
C GLY A 359 -17.85 -29.55 -25.35
N GLN A 360 -18.78 -29.62 -24.40
CA GLN A 360 -20.10 -28.98 -24.51
C GLN A 360 -20.02 -27.47 -24.31
N THR A 361 -20.72 -26.71 -25.12
CA THR A 361 -20.91 -25.26 -24.97
C THR A 361 -22.27 -24.98 -24.33
N VAL A 362 -22.25 -24.42 -23.11
CA VAL A 362 -23.45 -24.10 -22.32
C VAL A 362 -23.59 -22.58 -22.17
N ALA A 363 -24.74 -22.05 -22.59
CA ALA A 363 -25.08 -20.64 -22.44
C ALA A 363 -26.00 -20.40 -21.23
N PHE A 364 -25.62 -19.49 -20.33
CA PHE A 364 -26.46 -19.03 -19.22
C PHE A 364 -27.18 -17.74 -19.62
N VAL A 365 -28.50 -17.76 -19.54
CA VAL A 365 -29.37 -16.63 -19.84
C VAL A 365 -30.28 -16.32 -18.63
N GLY A 366 -30.72 -15.08 -18.50
CA GLY A 366 -31.60 -14.66 -17.42
C GLY A 366 -31.45 -13.18 -17.08
N PRO A 367 -32.28 -12.63 -16.17
CA PRO A 367 -32.20 -11.24 -15.74
C PRO A 367 -30.82 -10.88 -15.17
N SER A 368 -30.51 -9.58 -15.11
CA SER A 368 -29.28 -9.12 -14.45
C SER A 368 -29.38 -9.33 -12.94
N GLY A 369 -28.29 -9.76 -12.31
CA GLY A 369 -28.20 -9.93 -10.86
C GLY A 369 -28.66 -11.29 -10.29
N VAL A 370 -29.13 -12.23 -11.15
CA VAL A 370 -29.61 -13.57 -10.69
C VAL A 370 -28.49 -14.59 -10.40
N GLY A 371 -27.22 -14.19 -10.47
CA GLY A 371 -26.10 -15.06 -10.11
C GLY A 371 -25.40 -15.81 -11.24
N LYS A 372 -25.65 -15.47 -12.53
CA LYS A 372 -24.95 -16.11 -13.69
C LYS A 372 -23.42 -16.01 -13.60
N THR A 373 -22.90 -14.81 -13.41
CA THR A 373 -21.46 -14.56 -13.24
C THR A 373 -20.91 -15.22 -11.99
N THR A 374 -21.69 -15.24 -10.92
CA THR A 374 -21.34 -15.93 -9.67
C THR A 374 -21.15 -17.42 -9.91
N LEU A 375 -22.10 -18.08 -10.61
CA LEU A 375 -22.06 -19.51 -10.88
C LEU A 375 -20.76 -19.94 -11.58
N VAL A 376 -20.32 -19.20 -12.60
CA VAL A 376 -19.10 -19.53 -13.34
C VAL A 376 -17.83 -19.14 -12.58
N ASN A 377 -17.86 -18.10 -11.74
CA ASN A 377 -16.72 -17.66 -10.95
C ASN A 377 -16.39 -18.59 -9.76
N LEU A 378 -17.31 -19.48 -9.39
CA LEU A 378 -17.05 -20.53 -8.40
C LEU A 378 -16.12 -21.63 -8.95
N LEU A 379 -16.14 -21.88 -10.26
CA LEU A 379 -15.37 -22.95 -10.89
C LEU A 379 -13.82 -22.77 -10.73
N PRO A 380 -13.23 -21.57 -10.93
CA PRO A 380 -11.82 -21.32 -10.68
C PRO A 380 -11.46 -21.09 -9.19
N ARG A 381 -12.42 -21.34 -8.28
CA ARG A 381 -12.28 -21.06 -6.84
C ARG A 381 -11.82 -19.61 -6.57
N PHE A 382 -12.54 -18.64 -7.15
CA PHE A 382 -12.37 -17.24 -6.76
C PHE A 382 -13.07 -16.95 -5.44
N TYR A 383 -14.08 -17.76 -5.13
CA TYR A 383 -14.82 -17.82 -3.87
C TYR A 383 -15.01 -19.28 -3.48
N ASP A 384 -15.01 -19.59 -2.20
CA ASP A 384 -15.34 -20.94 -1.71
C ASP A 384 -16.85 -21.11 -1.53
N LEU A 385 -17.30 -22.34 -1.75
CA LEU A 385 -18.72 -22.70 -1.59
C LEU A 385 -19.12 -22.68 -0.13
N LYS A 386 -20.39 -22.28 0.14
CA LYS A 386 -21.01 -22.43 1.46
C LYS A 386 -21.66 -23.81 1.62
N GLU A 387 -22.22 -24.34 0.55
CA GLU A 387 -22.91 -25.64 0.53
C GLU A 387 -22.61 -26.38 -0.80
N GLY A 388 -22.60 -27.71 -0.78
CA GLY A 388 -22.41 -28.56 -1.95
C GLY A 388 -20.96 -28.70 -2.40
N GLU A 389 -20.79 -29.18 -3.63
CA GLU A 389 -19.47 -29.40 -4.23
C GLU A 389 -19.48 -29.17 -5.75
N ILE A 390 -18.32 -28.78 -6.29
CA ILE A 390 -18.07 -28.73 -7.73
C ILE A 390 -16.98 -29.75 -8.05
N LEU A 391 -17.25 -30.59 -9.05
CA LEU A 391 -16.34 -31.61 -9.52
C LEU A 391 -15.90 -31.30 -10.95
N ILE A 392 -14.65 -31.55 -11.25
CA ILE A 392 -14.10 -31.61 -12.62
C ILE A 392 -13.56 -33.02 -12.84
N ASP A 393 -14.06 -33.68 -13.87
CA ASP A 393 -13.72 -35.07 -14.20
C ASP A 393 -13.87 -36.02 -12.98
N GLY A 394 -14.95 -35.82 -12.20
CA GLY A 394 -15.27 -36.60 -11.01
C GLY A 394 -14.46 -36.24 -9.76
N THR A 395 -13.50 -35.30 -9.83
CA THR A 395 -12.68 -34.88 -8.69
C THR A 395 -13.12 -33.50 -8.19
N ASN A 396 -13.33 -33.35 -6.88
CA ASN A 396 -13.69 -32.09 -6.27
C ASN A 396 -12.60 -31.03 -6.46
N ILE A 397 -12.98 -29.81 -6.91
CA ILE A 397 -12.06 -28.71 -7.20
C ILE A 397 -11.21 -28.30 -5.99
N ASN A 398 -11.66 -28.55 -4.76
CA ASN A 398 -10.92 -28.27 -3.54
C ASN A 398 -9.71 -29.20 -3.33
N ARG A 399 -9.65 -30.32 -4.06
CA ARG A 399 -8.51 -31.26 -4.01
C ARG A 399 -7.36 -30.87 -4.94
N PHE A 400 -7.57 -29.90 -5.84
CA PHE A 400 -6.52 -29.41 -6.72
C PHE A 400 -5.81 -28.20 -6.10
N THR A 401 -4.50 -28.05 -6.43
CA THR A 401 -3.83 -26.78 -6.13
C THR A 401 -4.44 -25.67 -6.97
N LEU A 402 -4.66 -24.51 -6.38
CA LEU A 402 -5.28 -23.34 -7.03
C LEU A 402 -4.57 -22.95 -8.34
N GLN A 403 -3.23 -23.01 -8.32
CA GLN A 403 -2.44 -22.68 -9.49
C GLN A 403 -2.70 -23.63 -10.65
N SER A 404 -2.73 -24.95 -10.40
CA SER A 404 -2.95 -25.94 -11.45
C SER A 404 -4.39 -25.93 -11.96
N LEU A 405 -5.38 -25.77 -11.07
CA LEU A 405 -6.79 -25.61 -11.43
C LEU A 405 -6.98 -24.41 -12.35
N ARG A 406 -6.49 -23.23 -11.93
CA ARG A 406 -6.64 -21.98 -12.69
C ARG A 406 -5.87 -21.97 -14.01
N ARG A 407 -4.82 -22.77 -14.16
CA ARG A 407 -4.12 -22.95 -15.44
C ARG A 407 -5.00 -23.62 -16.48
N GLN A 408 -5.86 -24.56 -16.07
CA GLN A 408 -6.75 -25.33 -16.95
C GLN A 408 -8.06 -24.58 -17.30
N ILE A 409 -8.33 -23.44 -16.66
CA ILE A 409 -9.55 -22.65 -16.86
C ILE A 409 -9.17 -21.30 -17.48
N GLY A 410 -9.72 -20.98 -18.65
CA GLY A 410 -9.56 -19.69 -19.32
C GLY A 410 -10.79 -18.81 -19.08
N ILE A 411 -10.58 -17.51 -18.82
CA ILE A 411 -11.67 -16.57 -18.58
C ILE A 411 -11.48 -15.34 -19.47
N VAL A 412 -12.47 -15.06 -20.30
CA VAL A 412 -12.59 -13.78 -21.00
C VAL A 412 -13.62 -12.95 -20.26
N GLN A 413 -13.15 -11.89 -19.60
CA GLN A 413 -13.98 -11.00 -18.78
C GLN A 413 -14.65 -9.92 -19.63
N GLN A 414 -15.79 -9.42 -19.15
CA GLN A 414 -16.51 -8.30 -19.72
C GLN A 414 -15.63 -7.04 -19.76
N ASP A 415 -15.06 -6.65 -18.66
CA ASP A 415 -14.14 -5.52 -18.57
C ASP A 415 -12.69 -6.02 -18.71
N VAL A 416 -12.14 -5.83 -19.91
CA VAL A 416 -10.76 -6.27 -20.20
C VAL A 416 -9.75 -5.40 -19.49
N PHE A 417 -8.97 -6.00 -18.59
CA PHE A 417 -7.82 -5.36 -17.99
C PHE A 417 -6.53 -5.65 -18.77
N LEU A 418 -5.83 -4.58 -19.18
CA LEU A 418 -4.53 -4.65 -19.83
C LEU A 418 -3.47 -3.97 -18.97
N PHE A 419 -2.34 -4.65 -18.82
CA PHE A 419 -1.20 -4.09 -18.10
C PHE A 419 -0.51 -3.02 -18.95
N ASN A 420 0.05 -2.01 -18.29
CA ASN A 420 0.91 -1.05 -18.96
C ASN A 420 2.17 -1.78 -19.46
N GLY A 421 2.39 -1.72 -20.77
CA GLY A 421 3.47 -2.45 -21.45
C GLY A 421 3.17 -2.58 -22.94
N THR A 422 3.84 -3.51 -23.60
CA THR A 422 3.66 -3.80 -25.02
C THR A 422 2.51 -4.77 -25.27
N ILE A 423 2.07 -4.89 -26.54
CA ILE A 423 1.10 -5.91 -26.99
C ILE A 423 1.67 -7.30 -26.69
N ARG A 424 2.95 -7.55 -27.03
CA ARG A 424 3.67 -8.81 -26.76
C ARG A 424 3.61 -9.21 -25.29
N GLU A 425 4.00 -8.31 -24.38
CA GLU A 425 3.97 -8.56 -22.93
C GLU A 425 2.57 -8.90 -22.45
N ASN A 426 1.55 -8.22 -22.97
CA ASN A 426 0.17 -8.49 -22.63
C ASN A 426 -0.33 -9.84 -23.14
N VAL A 427 0.10 -10.32 -24.30
CA VAL A 427 -0.23 -11.66 -24.80
C VAL A 427 0.52 -12.74 -24.01
N LEU A 428 1.83 -12.53 -23.76
CA LEU A 428 2.68 -13.43 -22.98
C LEU A 428 2.15 -13.67 -21.55
N TYR A 429 1.33 -12.76 -21.01
CA TYR A 429 0.70 -12.96 -19.71
C TYR A 429 -0.18 -14.23 -19.66
N GLY A 430 -0.65 -14.72 -20.80
CA GLY A 430 -1.35 -16.01 -20.91
C GLY A 430 -0.46 -17.21 -20.58
N ARG A 431 0.82 -17.17 -21.02
CA ARG A 431 1.86 -18.17 -20.75
C ARG A 431 3.23 -17.53 -20.93
N LEU A 432 3.92 -17.29 -19.80
CA LEU A 432 5.17 -16.51 -19.75
C LEU A 432 6.37 -17.16 -20.44
N ASP A 433 6.33 -18.49 -20.63
CA ASP A 433 7.39 -19.29 -21.26
C ASP A 433 7.10 -19.61 -22.74
N ALA A 434 6.12 -18.94 -23.35
CA ALA A 434 5.78 -19.14 -24.74
C ALA A 434 6.85 -18.56 -25.68
N THR A 435 7.02 -19.21 -26.85
CA THR A 435 7.91 -18.70 -27.92
C THR A 435 7.25 -17.58 -28.69
N ASP A 436 8.05 -16.82 -29.45
CA ASP A 436 7.54 -15.74 -30.31
C ASP A 436 6.56 -16.27 -31.36
N GLU A 437 6.84 -17.46 -31.93
CA GLU A 437 5.95 -18.08 -32.91
C GLU A 437 4.61 -18.51 -32.31
N GLU A 438 4.59 -18.85 -31.02
CA GLU A 438 3.34 -19.17 -30.30
C GLU A 438 2.55 -17.90 -30.01
N VAL A 439 3.22 -16.79 -29.69
CA VAL A 439 2.61 -15.47 -29.51
C VAL A 439 2.00 -14.98 -30.84
N ASP A 440 2.73 -15.07 -31.94
CA ASP A 440 2.25 -14.65 -33.25
C ASP A 440 1.03 -15.47 -33.69
N ARG A 441 1.03 -16.78 -33.43
CA ARG A 441 -0.10 -17.68 -33.68
C ARG A 441 -1.33 -17.29 -32.87
N ALA A 442 -1.15 -16.97 -31.59
CA ALA A 442 -2.25 -16.53 -30.73
C ALA A 442 -2.84 -15.19 -31.18
N ILE A 443 -2.00 -14.26 -31.65
CA ILE A 443 -2.39 -12.98 -32.24
C ILE A 443 -3.20 -13.19 -33.53
N GLU A 444 -2.76 -14.09 -34.40
CA GLU A 444 -3.46 -14.42 -35.65
C GLU A 444 -4.81 -15.06 -35.38
N GLN A 445 -4.88 -16.03 -34.45
CA GLN A 445 -6.16 -16.67 -34.05
C GLN A 445 -7.14 -15.67 -33.43
N ALA A 446 -6.66 -14.68 -32.71
CA ALA A 446 -7.48 -13.60 -32.15
C ALA A 446 -7.82 -12.50 -33.17
N LYS A 447 -7.48 -12.68 -34.47
CA LYS A 447 -7.72 -11.71 -35.57
C LYS A 447 -7.16 -10.32 -35.29
N LEU A 448 -5.98 -10.24 -34.62
CA LEU A 448 -5.29 -8.98 -34.30
C LEU A 448 -4.17 -8.66 -35.29
N LYS A 449 -3.71 -9.59 -36.11
CA LYS A 449 -2.54 -9.47 -36.97
C LYS A 449 -2.57 -8.20 -37.83
N GLU A 450 -3.66 -7.99 -38.58
CA GLU A 450 -3.81 -6.82 -39.45
C GLU A 450 -3.71 -5.50 -38.68
N VAL A 451 -4.31 -5.45 -37.49
CA VAL A 451 -4.25 -4.24 -36.62
C VAL A 451 -2.84 -3.97 -36.13
N ILE A 452 -2.06 -5.01 -35.84
CA ILE A 452 -0.70 -4.91 -35.32
C ILE A 452 0.28 -4.55 -36.45
N GLU A 453 0.06 -5.06 -37.67
CA GLU A 453 0.86 -4.72 -38.85
C GLU A 453 0.75 -3.24 -39.25
N ASP A 454 -0.38 -2.59 -38.92
CA ASP A 454 -0.59 -1.14 -39.14
C ASP A 454 0.10 -0.25 -38.07
N LEU A 455 0.65 -0.84 -37.01
CA LEU A 455 1.34 -0.11 -35.95
C LEU A 455 2.84 0.02 -36.24
N GLU A 456 3.41 1.17 -35.94
CA GLU A 456 4.82 1.49 -36.23
C GLU A 456 5.80 0.50 -35.57
N ASP A 457 5.53 0.10 -34.33
CA ASP A 457 6.35 -0.85 -33.56
C ASP A 457 5.78 -2.28 -33.57
N GLY A 458 4.74 -2.56 -34.36
CA GLY A 458 4.12 -3.89 -34.43
C GLY A 458 3.68 -4.42 -33.05
N VAL A 459 4.08 -5.65 -32.73
CA VAL A 459 3.78 -6.30 -31.44
C VAL A 459 4.47 -5.64 -30.23
N ASP A 460 5.52 -4.87 -30.45
CA ASP A 460 6.25 -4.17 -29.39
C ASP A 460 5.69 -2.76 -29.12
N THR A 461 4.56 -2.42 -29.76
CA THR A 461 3.84 -1.18 -29.50
C THR A 461 3.36 -1.09 -28.06
N HIS A 462 3.74 -0.02 -27.35
CA HIS A 462 3.28 0.31 -26.01
C HIS A 462 1.82 0.78 -26.02
N ILE A 463 0.95 0.07 -25.29
CA ILE A 463 -0.51 0.32 -25.27
C ILE A 463 -0.96 1.33 -24.21
N GLY A 464 -0.05 1.74 -23.30
CA GLY A 464 -0.34 2.67 -22.21
C GLY A 464 -1.16 2.06 -21.07
N GLU A 465 -1.49 2.88 -20.07
CA GLU A 465 -2.24 2.43 -18.91
C GLU A 465 -3.64 1.93 -19.31
N ARG A 466 -3.99 0.71 -18.86
CA ARG A 466 -5.25 0.01 -19.23
C ARG A 466 -5.53 -0.03 -20.74
N GLY A 467 -4.46 0.01 -21.56
CA GLY A 467 -4.59 -0.05 -23.01
C GLY A 467 -5.32 1.17 -23.60
N VAL A 468 -5.12 2.37 -23.05
CA VAL A 468 -5.83 3.60 -23.47
C VAL A 468 -5.70 3.91 -24.97
N LYS A 469 -4.63 3.43 -25.61
CA LYS A 469 -4.38 3.62 -27.04
C LYS A 469 -5.15 2.65 -27.94
N LEU A 470 -5.80 1.62 -27.37
CA LEU A 470 -6.54 0.61 -28.12
C LEU A 470 -8.05 0.87 -28.08
N SER A 471 -8.75 0.54 -29.17
CA SER A 471 -10.21 0.50 -29.19
C SER A 471 -10.75 -0.63 -28.29
N GLY A 472 -12.02 -0.56 -27.89
CA GLY A 472 -12.68 -1.61 -27.09
C GLY A 472 -12.55 -3.00 -27.71
N GLY A 473 -12.78 -3.12 -29.03
CA GLY A 473 -12.65 -4.38 -29.76
C GLY A 473 -11.21 -4.89 -29.85
N GLN A 474 -10.22 -4.00 -29.95
CA GLN A 474 -8.80 -4.38 -29.94
C GLN A 474 -8.40 -4.91 -28.56
N LYS A 475 -8.85 -4.27 -27.47
CA LYS A 475 -8.64 -4.75 -26.09
C LYS A 475 -9.22 -6.14 -25.90
N GLN A 476 -10.44 -6.37 -26.37
CA GLN A 476 -11.10 -7.65 -26.22
C GLN A 476 -10.39 -8.75 -27.02
N ARG A 477 -9.99 -8.48 -28.27
CA ARG A 477 -9.20 -9.43 -29.08
C ARG A 477 -7.84 -9.73 -28.45
N LEU A 478 -7.21 -8.73 -27.81
CA LEU A 478 -5.96 -8.94 -27.06
C LEU A 478 -6.16 -9.86 -25.84
N SER A 479 -7.29 -9.73 -25.14
CA SER A 479 -7.67 -10.65 -24.06
C SER A 479 -7.90 -12.07 -24.61
N ILE A 480 -8.53 -12.20 -25.77
CA ILE A 480 -8.74 -13.49 -26.44
C ILE A 480 -7.39 -14.12 -26.84
N ALA A 481 -6.43 -13.33 -27.34
CA ALA A 481 -5.08 -13.82 -27.67
C ALA A 481 -4.37 -14.41 -26.44
N ARG A 482 -4.53 -13.80 -25.25
CA ARG A 482 -4.03 -14.38 -23.98
C ARG A 482 -4.59 -15.79 -23.74
N ILE A 483 -5.88 -16.01 -24.03
CA ILE A 483 -6.53 -17.29 -23.79
C ILE A 483 -6.12 -18.33 -24.84
N PHE A 484 -5.94 -17.94 -26.10
CA PHE A 484 -5.37 -18.82 -27.12
C PHE A 484 -3.98 -19.32 -26.71
N LEU A 485 -3.12 -18.40 -26.24
CA LEU A 485 -1.78 -18.74 -25.78
C LEU A 485 -1.79 -19.63 -24.53
N LYS A 486 -2.72 -19.38 -23.60
CA LYS A 486 -2.92 -20.18 -22.38
C LYS A 486 -3.40 -21.62 -22.70
N ASN A 487 -4.23 -21.78 -23.74
CA ASN A 487 -4.80 -23.04 -24.22
C ASN A 487 -5.47 -23.91 -23.12
N PRO A 488 -6.50 -23.38 -22.42
CA PRO A 488 -7.16 -24.09 -21.33
C PRO A 488 -8.13 -25.17 -21.83
N SER A 489 -8.43 -26.19 -20.99
CA SER A 489 -9.43 -27.22 -21.25
C SER A 489 -10.87 -26.74 -21.02
N ILE A 490 -11.06 -25.82 -20.10
CA ILE A 490 -12.37 -25.22 -19.76
C ILE A 490 -12.32 -23.72 -20.02
N LEU A 491 -13.38 -23.20 -20.63
CA LEU A 491 -13.48 -21.80 -21.03
C LEU A 491 -14.70 -21.14 -20.38
N ILE A 492 -14.51 -19.94 -19.86
CA ILE A 492 -15.58 -19.06 -19.37
C ILE A 492 -15.55 -17.78 -20.19
N LEU A 493 -16.65 -17.50 -20.89
CA LEU A 493 -16.83 -16.29 -21.68
C LEU A 493 -17.91 -15.43 -21.02
N ASP A 494 -17.49 -14.32 -20.43
CA ASP A 494 -18.41 -13.28 -19.92
C ASP A 494 -18.56 -12.24 -21.03
N GLU A 495 -19.72 -12.24 -21.71
CA GLU A 495 -19.91 -11.54 -22.96
C GLU A 495 -20.08 -10.03 -22.77
N ALA A 496 -19.12 -9.28 -23.27
CA ALA A 496 -19.20 -7.84 -23.35
C ALA A 496 -18.89 -7.32 -24.76
N THR A 497 -19.90 -7.34 -25.60
CA THR A 497 -19.80 -6.76 -26.94
C THR A 497 -20.74 -5.55 -27.14
N SER A 498 -21.31 -5.01 -26.06
CA SER A 498 -22.40 -4.01 -26.09
C SER A 498 -22.07 -2.65 -26.71
N ALA A 499 -20.78 -2.37 -27.03
CA ALA A 499 -20.35 -1.09 -27.59
C ALA A 499 -19.44 -1.21 -28.82
N LEU A 500 -19.51 -2.35 -29.54
CA LEU A 500 -18.62 -2.62 -30.68
C LEU A 500 -19.38 -2.44 -32.03
N ASP A 501 -18.63 -2.05 -33.05
CA ASP A 501 -19.13 -2.05 -34.42
C ASP A 501 -19.37 -3.49 -34.94
N THR A 502 -20.25 -3.64 -35.89
CA THR A 502 -20.70 -4.95 -36.43
C THR A 502 -19.56 -5.80 -37.00
N GLN A 503 -18.51 -5.17 -37.57
CA GLN A 503 -17.39 -5.91 -38.15
C GLN A 503 -16.46 -6.45 -37.05
N THR A 504 -16.12 -5.64 -36.07
CA THR A 504 -15.35 -6.04 -34.91
C THR A 504 -16.04 -7.13 -34.10
N GLU A 505 -17.38 -7.02 -33.95
CA GLU A 505 -18.20 -8.05 -33.31
C GLU A 505 -18.09 -9.40 -34.03
N LYS A 506 -18.17 -9.40 -35.35
CA LYS A 506 -18.03 -10.62 -36.15
C LYS A 506 -16.67 -11.28 -35.96
N PHE A 507 -15.59 -10.52 -35.92
CA PHE A 507 -14.25 -11.06 -35.67
C PHE A 507 -14.13 -11.68 -34.28
N ILE A 508 -14.68 -11.02 -33.24
CA ILE A 508 -14.69 -11.53 -31.86
C ILE A 508 -15.50 -12.83 -31.79
N GLN A 509 -16.68 -12.88 -32.41
CA GLN A 509 -17.49 -14.08 -32.43
C GLN A 509 -16.78 -15.24 -33.14
N GLN A 510 -16.14 -15.01 -34.27
CA GLN A 510 -15.32 -16.02 -34.93
C GLN A 510 -14.18 -16.53 -34.06
N SER A 511 -13.52 -15.63 -33.32
CA SER A 511 -12.46 -16.01 -32.39
C SER A 511 -12.99 -16.81 -31.20
N PHE A 512 -14.19 -16.49 -30.71
CA PHE A 512 -14.86 -17.28 -29.67
C PHE A 512 -15.27 -18.67 -30.18
N ASP A 513 -15.85 -18.77 -31.34
CA ASP A 513 -16.25 -20.04 -31.96
C ASP A 513 -15.02 -20.94 -32.20
N GLU A 514 -13.90 -20.35 -32.60
CA GLU A 514 -12.62 -21.07 -32.76
C GLU A 514 -12.03 -21.48 -31.42
N LEU A 515 -12.09 -20.60 -30.44
CA LEU A 515 -11.58 -20.86 -29.09
C LEU A 515 -12.40 -21.94 -28.37
N ALA A 516 -13.72 -22.00 -28.58
CA ALA A 516 -14.61 -22.99 -27.96
C ALA A 516 -14.43 -24.41 -28.51
N LYS A 517 -13.89 -24.58 -29.74
CA LYS A 517 -13.75 -25.91 -30.37
C LYS A 517 -12.97 -26.89 -29.51
N GLY A 518 -13.60 -28.01 -29.17
CA GLY A 518 -12.99 -29.08 -28.37
C GLY A 518 -12.78 -28.75 -26.91
N ARG A 519 -13.37 -27.67 -26.38
CA ARG A 519 -13.29 -27.24 -24.97
C ARG A 519 -14.68 -27.17 -24.36
N THR A 520 -14.79 -27.52 -23.09
CA THR A 520 -15.99 -27.28 -22.31
C THR A 520 -16.13 -25.77 -22.06
N THR A 521 -17.21 -25.17 -22.56
CA THR A 521 -17.36 -23.72 -22.62
C THR A 521 -18.61 -23.27 -21.88
N PHE A 522 -18.43 -22.34 -20.94
CA PHE A 522 -19.49 -21.65 -20.21
C PHE A 522 -19.61 -20.22 -20.75
N ILE A 523 -20.79 -19.85 -21.20
CA ILE A 523 -21.03 -18.53 -21.77
C ILE A 523 -22.11 -17.81 -20.97
N ILE A 524 -21.80 -16.61 -20.46
CA ILE A 524 -22.80 -15.69 -19.92
C ILE A 524 -23.28 -14.84 -21.11
N ALA A 525 -24.42 -15.21 -21.67
CA ALA A 525 -24.83 -14.66 -22.94
C ALA A 525 -25.81 -13.49 -22.78
N HIS A 526 -25.49 -12.39 -23.45
CA HIS A 526 -26.36 -11.22 -23.60
C HIS A 526 -26.77 -11.01 -25.09
N ARG A 527 -26.29 -11.85 -26.02
CA ARG A 527 -26.54 -11.73 -27.46
C ARG A 527 -27.09 -13.00 -28.06
N LEU A 528 -28.03 -12.79 -29.00
CA LEU A 528 -28.74 -13.86 -29.66
C LEU A 528 -27.85 -14.81 -30.46
N ALA A 529 -26.83 -14.27 -31.16
CA ALA A 529 -25.94 -15.10 -32.00
C ALA A 529 -25.18 -16.12 -31.15
N THR A 530 -24.67 -15.72 -30.02
CA THR A 530 -23.94 -16.58 -29.08
C THR A 530 -24.87 -17.61 -28.42
N ILE A 531 -26.09 -17.19 -28.06
CA ILE A 531 -27.09 -18.08 -27.47
C ILE A 531 -27.51 -19.18 -28.43
N LYS A 532 -27.75 -18.85 -29.71
CA LYS A 532 -28.22 -19.81 -30.72
C LYS A 532 -27.21 -20.89 -31.06
N ASN A 533 -25.92 -20.57 -31.00
CA ASN A 533 -24.83 -21.49 -31.33
C ASN A 533 -24.42 -22.39 -30.17
N ALA A 534 -24.96 -22.18 -28.98
CA ALA A 534 -24.68 -23.04 -27.83
C ALA A 534 -25.37 -24.40 -27.96
N ASP A 535 -24.68 -25.47 -27.59
CA ASP A 535 -25.24 -26.83 -27.58
C ASP A 535 -26.41 -26.95 -26.59
N ARG A 536 -26.37 -26.13 -25.52
CA ARG A 536 -27.33 -26.15 -24.42
C ARG A 536 -27.50 -24.77 -23.82
N ILE A 537 -28.70 -24.40 -23.50
CA ILE A 537 -29.08 -23.12 -22.91
C ILE A 537 -29.72 -23.41 -21.55
N ILE A 538 -29.25 -22.69 -20.52
CA ILE A 538 -29.77 -22.78 -19.16
C ILE A 538 -30.32 -21.42 -18.73
N VAL A 539 -31.59 -21.40 -18.35
CA VAL A 539 -32.21 -20.18 -17.81
C VAL A 539 -32.00 -20.12 -16.30
N VAL A 540 -31.35 -19.05 -15.88
CA VAL A 540 -31.12 -18.75 -14.45
C VAL A 540 -32.10 -17.68 -14.01
N THR A 541 -32.86 -17.97 -12.95
CA THR A 541 -33.80 -17.04 -12.32
C THR A 541 -33.52 -16.96 -10.82
N GLU A 542 -34.30 -16.21 -10.07
CA GLU A 542 -34.21 -16.18 -8.60
C GLU A 542 -34.52 -17.55 -7.95
N ASP A 543 -35.29 -18.41 -8.64
CA ASP A 543 -35.60 -19.77 -8.22
C ASP A 543 -34.51 -20.80 -8.59
N GLY A 544 -33.36 -20.36 -9.14
CA GLY A 544 -32.27 -21.22 -9.59
C GLY A 544 -32.29 -21.52 -11.08
N LEU A 545 -31.92 -22.75 -11.48
CA LEU A 545 -31.93 -23.20 -12.88
C LEU A 545 -33.35 -23.68 -13.27
N THR A 546 -34.09 -22.88 -14.03
CA THR A 546 -35.52 -23.13 -14.27
C THR A 546 -35.81 -23.79 -15.59
N GLU A 547 -35.04 -23.53 -16.64
CA GLU A 547 -35.20 -24.15 -17.94
C GLU A 547 -33.85 -24.62 -18.48
N ASP A 548 -33.88 -25.71 -19.22
CA ASP A 548 -32.72 -26.40 -19.77
C ASP A 548 -33.11 -27.05 -21.09
N GLY A 549 -32.32 -26.81 -22.15
CA GLY A 549 -32.55 -27.36 -23.50
C GLY A 549 -31.85 -26.57 -24.60
N THR A 550 -32.11 -26.95 -25.82
CA THR A 550 -31.65 -26.24 -27.02
C THR A 550 -32.48 -24.98 -27.29
N HIS A 551 -31.99 -24.10 -28.16
CA HIS A 551 -32.72 -22.90 -28.58
C HIS A 551 -34.15 -23.21 -29.09
N GLU A 552 -34.28 -24.23 -29.92
CA GLU A 552 -35.57 -24.61 -30.53
C GLU A 552 -36.53 -25.19 -29.50
N GLU A 553 -36.03 -26.08 -28.64
CA GLU A 553 -36.83 -26.68 -27.57
C GLU A 553 -37.35 -25.65 -26.57
N LEU A 554 -36.51 -24.69 -26.16
CA LEU A 554 -36.92 -23.68 -25.20
C LEU A 554 -37.87 -22.64 -25.80
N LEU A 555 -37.75 -22.31 -27.09
CA LEU A 555 -38.73 -21.48 -27.77
C LEU A 555 -40.07 -22.18 -27.88
N ALA A 556 -40.08 -23.49 -28.18
CA ALA A 556 -41.31 -24.29 -28.30
C ALA A 556 -42.03 -24.42 -26.94
N LYS A 557 -41.28 -24.46 -25.81
CA LYS A 557 -41.84 -24.46 -24.44
C LYS A 557 -42.59 -23.16 -24.10
N ASN A 558 -42.32 -22.06 -24.81
CA ASN A 558 -42.91 -20.72 -24.61
C ASN A 558 -42.84 -20.25 -23.14
N GLY A 559 -41.78 -20.62 -22.44
CA GLY A 559 -41.49 -20.30 -21.01
C GLY A 559 -40.68 -19.03 -20.83
N ALA A 560 -39.85 -19.01 -19.77
CA ALA A 560 -39.03 -17.88 -19.39
C ALA A 560 -38.00 -17.50 -20.48
N TYR A 561 -37.39 -18.50 -21.15
CA TYR A 561 -36.50 -18.28 -22.27
C TYR A 561 -37.22 -17.56 -23.45
N ALA A 562 -38.38 -18.05 -23.81
CA ALA A 562 -39.15 -17.45 -24.91
C ALA A 562 -39.58 -16.01 -24.59
N ALA A 563 -39.91 -15.72 -23.35
CA ALA A 563 -40.22 -14.37 -22.88
C ALA A 563 -39.00 -13.44 -22.94
N LEU A 564 -37.83 -13.88 -22.44
CA LEU A 564 -36.57 -13.15 -22.57
C LEU A 564 -36.17 -12.89 -24.01
N TYR A 565 -36.31 -13.92 -24.87
CA TYR A 565 -36.04 -13.82 -26.27
C TYR A 565 -36.91 -12.75 -26.98
N LYS A 566 -38.21 -12.77 -26.72
CA LYS A 566 -39.14 -11.77 -27.25
C LYS A 566 -38.86 -10.36 -26.75
N ALA A 567 -38.45 -10.21 -25.47
CA ALA A 567 -38.18 -8.92 -24.89
C ALA A 567 -36.88 -8.27 -25.39
N GLN A 568 -35.88 -9.07 -25.76
CA GLN A 568 -34.57 -8.57 -26.20
C GLN A 568 -34.43 -8.44 -27.71
N PHE A 569 -35.19 -9.22 -28.49
CA PHE A 569 -34.92 -9.43 -29.93
C PHE A 569 -36.14 -9.23 -30.86
N ASN A 570 -37.28 -8.84 -30.31
CA ASN A 570 -38.43 -8.32 -31.04
C ASN A 570 -38.62 -6.83 -30.74
#